data_84d385abfe2826815de3d06605ce8636
#
_entry.id   84d385abfe2826815de3d06605ce8636
#
_cell.length_a   1.000
_cell.length_b   1.000
_cell.length_c   1.000
_cell.angle_alpha   90.00
_cell.angle_beta   90.00
_cell.angle_gamma   90.00
#
_symmetry.space_group_name_H-M   'P 1'
#
loop_
_entity.id
_entity.type
_entity.pdbx_description
1 polymer ?
#
loop_
_entity_poly.entity_id
_entity_poly.type
_entity_poly.pdbx_seq_one_letter_code
_entity_poly.pdbx_strand_id
1 'polypeptide(L)'
;MPSRPRRRLLAGLLALPAVLALSTPSFAAPPTSEVNTSGLAVTEDTVKVGILHSITGTMAISEIGSVQAEKLAIEQINAQGGVLGRQIEYVQEDGASDWPTFAEKARKLLRQDDVAAIFGCWTSASRKAVLPVIEQFNGMLYYPTFYEGLEQSPNVIYTGQEATQQILAGIDWAVKEKGAKTFYLLGSDYIWPRTSNKIARIHIEKKGLKVVGEEYYPLGHTQFNSVINKIKLRKPDVIFASVVGGSNVAFYKQMKAAGVDLTEEDPLLLTISVTEDEIRGIGGENVEGVYASMKYFQSLDNPNNKEFVAAFKERWGDDMVIGDVTQAAYLGPWLWKAAVEKAGSFDVDKIREASPGIEFKKAPEGYVRIHENHHLWSKTRIGVAQTNGQYKVVHETKDLMEPDPFPEGYK
;
A
#
# COMPACT_ATOMS: atom_id res chain seq x y z
N MET A 1 -88.47 -29.49 -20.92
CA MET A 1 -88.06 -28.40 -20.04
C MET A 1 -86.95 -28.92 -19.10
N PRO A 2 -85.75 -28.50 -19.24
CA PRO A 2 -84.66 -28.92 -18.33
C PRO A 2 -84.43 -27.85 -17.28
N SER A 3 -84.14 -28.32 -16.04
CA SER A 3 -83.88 -27.63 -14.80
C SER A 3 -82.48 -26.97 -14.78
N ARG A 4 -82.40 -25.72 -14.32
CA ARG A 4 -81.16 -24.99 -14.06
C ARG A 4 -80.52 -25.43 -12.72
N PRO A 5 -79.19 -25.64 -12.67
CA PRO A 5 -78.53 -25.82 -11.37
C PRO A 5 -78.16 -24.48 -10.71
N ARG A 6 -78.34 -24.39 -9.42
CA ARG A 6 -77.99 -23.27 -8.56
C ARG A 6 -76.44 -23.22 -8.37
N ARG A 7 -75.82 -22.09 -8.72
CA ARG A 7 -74.41 -21.77 -8.36
C ARG A 7 -74.32 -21.40 -6.88
N ARG A 8 -73.55 -22.14 -6.12
CA ARG A 8 -73.08 -21.76 -4.77
C ARG A 8 -71.89 -20.84 -4.93
N LEU A 9 -71.92 -19.62 -4.41
CA LEU A 9 -70.77 -18.73 -4.21
C LEU A 9 -69.99 -19.25 -3.00
N LEU A 10 -68.77 -19.69 -3.22
CA LEU A 10 -67.73 -19.87 -2.16
C LEU A 10 -67.07 -18.50 -1.96
N ALA A 11 -67.27 -17.91 -0.76
CA ALA A 11 -66.46 -16.78 -0.33
C ALA A 11 -65.09 -17.27 0.13
N GLY A 12 -64.05 -17.00 -0.69
CA GLY A 12 -62.68 -17.26 -0.31
C GLY A 12 -62.16 -16.14 0.61
N LEU A 13 -61.85 -16.42 1.85
CA LEU A 13 -61.09 -15.54 2.72
C LEU A 13 -59.62 -15.52 2.19
N LEU A 14 -59.20 -14.37 1.68
CA LEU A 14 -57.79 -14.05 1.42
C LEU A 14 -57.15 -13.69 2.77
N ALA A 15 -56.38 -14.62 3.37
CA ALA A 15 -55.47 -14.30 4.44
C ALA A 15 -54.22 -13.61 3.88
N LEU A 16 -54.05 -12.31 4.16
CA LEU A 16 -52.78 -11.61 3.94
C LEU A 16 -51.73 -12.12 4.94
N PRO A 17 -50.52 -12.51 4.52
CA PRO A 17 -49.45 -12.77 5.46
C PRO A 17 -49.01 -11.43 6.09
N ALA A 18 -49.11 -11.30 7.39
CA ALA A 18 -48.45 -10.24 8.14
C ALA A 18 -46.95 -10.44 8.08
N VAL A 19 -46.30 -9.61 7.31
CA VAL A 19 -44.81 -9.51 7.33
C VAL A 19 -44.44 -8.83 8.65
N LEU A 20 -44.03 -9.64 9.65
CA LEU A 20 -43.34 -9.10 10.83
C LEU A 20 -42.01 -8.49 10.33
N ALA A 21 -41.96 -7.18 10.25
CA ALA A 21 -40.69 -6.45 10.13
C ALA A 21 -39.93 -6.64 11.45
N LEU A 22 -38.97 -7.54 11.45
CA LEU A 22 -37.95 -7.62 12.51
C LEU A 22 -37.16 -6.32 12.48
N SER A 23 -37.52 -5.35 13.32
CA SER A 23 -36.70 -4.18 13.60
C SER A 23 -35.42 -4.67 14.28
N THR A 24 -34.31 -4.70 13.54
CA THR A 24 -32.99 -4.80 14.15
C THR A 24 -32.82 -3.64 15.12
N PRO A 25 -32.34 -3.86 16.35
CA PRO A 25 -32.07 -2.77 17.26
C PRO A 25 -31.00 -1.89 16.62
N SER A 26 -31.39 -0.69 16.20
CA SER A 26 -30.46 0.37 15.85
C SER A 26 -29.84 0.84 17.16
N PHE A 27 -28.62 0.38 17.46
CA PHE A 27 -27.83 1.02 18.50
C PHE A 27 -27.59 2.47 18.02
N ALA A 28 -28.09 3.43 18.79
CA ALA A 28 -27.78 4.83 18.54
C ALA A 28 -26.27 5.03 18.59
N ALA A 29 -25.71 5.80 17.64
CA ALA A 29 -24.30 6.16 17.66
C ALA A 29 -23.96 6.83 19.02
N PRO A 30 -22.80 6.57 19.61
CA PRO A 30 -22.41 7.20 20.86
C PRO A 30 -22.28 8.73 20.67
N PRO A 31 -22.62 9.56 21.68
CA PRO A 31 -22.50 11.03 21.59
C PRO A 31 -21.08 11.48 21.23
N THR A 32 -20.94 12.54 20.45
CA THR A 32 -19.61 13.07 20.05
C THR A 32 -18.72 13.40 21.25
N SER A 33 -19.28 13.92 22.33
CA SER A 33 -18.53 14.24 23.55
C SER A 33 -17.89 13.03 24.25
N GLU A 34 -18.36 11.81 23.99
CA GLU A 34 -17.80 10.59 24.54
C GLU A 34 -16.67 10.02 23.65
N VAL A 35 -16.79 10.19 22.33
CA VAL A 35 -15.89 9.56 21.35
C VAL A 35 -14.81 10.52 20.82
N ASN A 36 -14.91 11.83 21.10
CA ASN A 36 -13.96 12.86 20.69
C ASN A 36 -13.74 13.85 21.83
N THR A 37 -12.65 13.68 22.58
CA THR A 37 -12.26 14.57 23.69
C THR A 37 -11.09 15.49 23.32
N SER A 38 -10.51 15.32 22.13
CA SER A 38 -9.32 16.01 21.64
C SER A 38 -9.60 17.12 20.61
N GLY A 39 -10.87 17.40 20.31
CA GLY A 39 -11.27 18.54 19.47
C GLY A 39 -11.07 18.31 17.97
N LEU A 40 -11.03 17.04 17.53
CA LEU A 40 -10.98 16.69 16.11
C LEU A 40 -12.27 17.07 15.38
N ALA A 41 -12.23 17.18 14.06
CA ALA A 41 -13.40 17.46 13.21
C ALA A 41 -14.34 16.24 13.14
N VAL A 42 -15.00 15.99 14.26
CA VAL A 42 -16.01 14.92 14.45
C VAL A 42 -17.32 15.56 14.90
N THR A 43 -18.41 15.24 14.20
CA THR A 43 -19.78 15.66 14.54
C THR A 43 -20.61 14.43 14.94
N GLU A 44 -21.91 14.58 15.15
CA GLU A 44 -22.81 13.45 15.34
C GLU A 44 -22.96 12.59 14.07
N ASP A 45 -22.75 13.19 12.88
CA ASP A 45 -23.01 12.54 11.58
C ASP A 45 -21.75 12.23 10.80
N THR A 46 -20.64 12.97 11.01
CA THR A 46 -19.44 12.87 10.19
C THR A 46 -18.15 12.87 10.99
N VAL A 47 -17.09 12.32 10.39
CA VAL A 47 -15.70 12.43 10.84
C VAL A 47 -14.82 12.79 9.65
N LYS A 48 -13.93 13.77 9.83
CA LYS A 48 -13.03 14.22 8.76
C LYS A 48 -11.67 13.56 8.85
N VAL A 49 -11.15 13.09 7.69
CA VAL A 49 -9.80 12.54 7.54
C VAL A 49 -9.02 13.28 6.44
N GLY A 50 -7.70 13.14 6.42
CA GLY A 50 -6.81 13.69 5.39
C GLY A 50 -6.33 12.60 4.43
N ILE A 51 -6.24 12.94 3.13
CA ILE A 51 -5.54 12.15 2.10
C ILE A 51 -4.39 13.03 1.58
N LEU A 52 -3.14 12.58 1.76
CA LEU A 52 -1.95 13.36 1.44
C LEU A 52 -0.98 12.55 0.57
N HIS A 53 -1.02 12.78 -0.73
CA HIS A 53 -0.15 12.14 -1.73
C HIS A 53 0.27 13.13 -2.80
N SER A 54 1.28 12.79 -3.59
CA SER A 54 1.62 13.53 -4.80
C SER A 54 0.70 13.14 -5.95
N ILE A 55 -0.19 14.04 -6.35
CA ILE A 55 -0.98 13.89 -7.58
C ILE A 55 -0.38 14.65 -8.76
N THR A 56 0.67 15.43 -8.49
CA THR A 56 1.50 16.13 -9.49
C THR A 56 2.98 15.83 -9.26
N GLY A 57 3.81 16.12 -10.29
CA GLY A 57 5.26 15.92 -10.25
C GLY A 57 5.70 14.47 -10.57
N THR A 58 6.97 14.17 -10.32
CA THR A 58 7.62 12.91 -10.76
C THR A 58 7.08 11.67 -10.02
N MET A 59 6.50 11.83 -8.82
CA MET A 59 5.96 10.73 -8.04
C MET A 59 4.48 10.44 -8.33
N ALA A 60 3.79 11.26 -9.12
CA ALA A 60 2.37 11.07 -9.43
C ALA A 60 2.07 9.68 -10.04
N ILE A 61 2.98 9.15 -10.84
CA ILE A 61 2.86 7.79 -11.44
C ILE A 61 2.72 6.69 -10.38
N SER A 62 3.34 6.87 -9.21
CA SER A 62 3.35 5.91 -8.10
C SER A 62 2.27 6.18 -7.05
N GLU A 63 1.73 7.41 -6.97
CA GLU A 63 0.90 7.83 -5.83
C GLU A 63 -0.59 8.01 -6.16
N ILE A 64 -0.97 8.21 -7.43
CA ILE A 64 -2.39 8.40 -7.82
C ILE A 64 -3.23 7.17 -7.47
N GLY A 65 -2.70 5.98 -7.67
CA GLY A 65 -3.38 4.72 -7.30
C GLY A 65 -3.73 4.66 -5.81
N SER A 66 -2.83 5.13 -4.95
CA SER A 66 -3.05 5.18 -3.49
C SER A 66 -4.25 6.06 -3.13
N VAL A 67 -4.33 7.27 -3.69
CA VAL A 67 -5.49 8.17 -3.51
C VAL A 67 -6.80 7.49 -3.93
N GLN A 68 -6.77 6.78 -5.05
CA GLN A 68 -7.94 6.06 -5.55
C GLN A 68 -8.36 4.93 -4.63
N ALA A 69 -7.41 4.17 -4.10
CA ALA A 69 -7.65 3.05 -3.20
C ALA A 69 -8.19 3.51 -1.84
N GLU A 70 -7.65 4.58 -1.28
CA GLU A 70 -8.14 5.19 -0.03
C GLU A 70 -9.57 5.70 -0.17
N LYS A 71 -9.90 6.37 -1.28
CA LYS A 71 -11.27 6.83 -1.57
C LYS A 71 -12.24 5.66 -1.72
N LEU A 72 -11.84 4.59 -2.42
CA LEU A 72 -12.66 3.39 -2.54
C LEU A 72 -12.93 2.76 -1.16
N ALA A 73 -11.91 2.66 -0.30
CA ALA A 73 -12.07 2.15 1.05
C ALA A 73 -13.05 3.01 1.87
N ILE A 74 -12.91 4.34 1.80
CA ILE A 74 -13.81 5.28 2.49
C ILE A 74 -15.25 5.14 1.97
N GLU A 75 -15.45 5.07 0.66
CA GLU A 75 -16.78 4.87 0.06
C GLU A 75 -17.43 3.56 0.54
N GLN A 76 -16.66 2.47 0.60
CA GLN A 76 -17.13 1.17 1.08
C GLN A 76 -17.43 1.16 2.59
N ILE A 77 -16.61 1.84 3.40
CA ILE A 77 -16.85 2.00 4.84
C ILE A 77 -18.13 2.81 5.05
N ASN A 78 -18.32 3.89 4.33
CA ASN A 78 -19.50 4.73 4.41
C ASN A 78 -20.78 3.98 4.02
N ALA A 79 -20.72 3.15 2.97
CA ALA A 79 -21.82 2.29 2.57
C ALA A 79 -22.22 1.27 3.65
N GLN A 80 -21.30 0.93 4.57
CA GLN A 80 -21.54 0.04 5.71
C GLN A 80 -21.96 0.78 7.00
N GLY A 81 -22.23 2.08 6.93
CA GLY A 81 -22.65 2.89 8.10
C GLY A 81 -21.52 3.72 8.73
N GLY A 82 -20.35 3.80 8.08
CA GLY A 82 -19.25 4.64 8.52
C GLY A 82 -18.46 4.07 9.70
N VAL A 83 -18.02 4.94 10.59
CA VAL A 83 -17.21 4.62 11.77
C VAL A 83 -17.90 5.16 13.02
N LEU A 84 -18.24 4.30 13.98
CA LEU A 84 -19.05 4.65 15.15
C LEU A 84 -20.34 5.41 14.76
N GLY A 85 -20.95 5.02 13.63
CA GLY A 85 -22.18 5.65 13.11
C GLY A 85 -21.98 6.95 12.33
N ARG A 86 -20.74 7.36 12.05
CA ARG A 86 -20.39 8.62 11.35
C ARG A 86 -19.84 8.33 9.96
N GLN A 87 -20.32 9.10 8.97
CA GLN A 87 -19.76 9.05 7.63
C GLN A 87 -18.38 9.70 7.59
N ILE A 88 -17.44 9.09 6.88
CA ILE A 88 -16.10 9.66 6.69
C ILE A 88 -16.17 10.70 5.58
N GLU A 89 -15.78 11.93 5.88
CA GLU A 89 -15.44 12.97 4.92
C GLU A 89 -13.93 13.08 4.80
N TYR A 90 -13.42 13.45 3.62
CA TYR A 90 -11.97 13.61 3.45
C TYR A 90 -11.58 14.96 2.86
N VAL A 91 -10.44 15.48 3.29
CA VAL A 91 -9.71 16.57 2.65
C VAL A 91 -8.52 15.98 1.92
N GLN A 92 -8.46 16.19 0.60
CA GLN A 92 -7.32 15.76 -0.20
C GLN A 92 -6.35 16.91 -0.40
N GLU A 93 -5.06 16.65 -0.15
CA GLU A 93 -3.96 17.58 -0.39
C GLU A 93 -2.92 16.98 -1.34
N ASP A 94 -2.36 17.83 -2.19
CA ASP A 94 -1.28 17.47 -3.11
C ASP A 94 0.09 17.78 -2.49
N GLY A 95 0.92 16.76 -2.30
CA GLY A 95 2.30 16.90 -1.87
C GLY A 95 3.27 17.35 -2.98
N ALA A 96 2.78 17.38 -4.24
CA ALA A 96 3.48 17.91 -5.42
C ALA A 96 4.89 17.35 -5.66
N SER A 97 5.17 16.12 -5.18
CA SER A 97 6.51 15.50 -5.21
C SER A 97 7.58 16.32 -4.50
N ASP A 98 7.18 17.19 -3.56
CA ASP A 98 8.06 18.11 -2.83
C ASP A 98 7.89 17.92 -1.31
N TRP A 99 8.95 17.52 -0.64
CA TRP A 99 8.87 17.11 0.77
C TRP A 99 8.52 18.22 1.76
N PRO A 100 9.03 19.48 1.61
CA PRO A 100 8.55 20.61 2.38
C PRO A 100 7.04 20.86 2.23
N THR A 101 6.50 20.72 1.03
CA THR A 101 5.06 20.83 0.74
C THR A 101 4.27 19.77 1.49
N PHE A 102 4.75 18.51 1.56
CA PHE A 102 4.11 17.47 2.39
C PHE A 102 3.99 17.89 3.86
N ALA A 103 5.07 18.43 4.45
CA ALA A 103 5.05 18.89 5.84
C ALA A 103 4.08 20.07 6.06
N GLU A 104 4.00 21.02 5.12
CA GLU A 104 3.05 22.13 5.14
C GLU A 104 1.60 21.61 5.08
N LYS A 105 1.31 20.70 4.13
CA LYS A 105 -0.02 20.11 3.96
C LYS A 105 -0.45 19.27 5.16
N ALA A 106 0.47 18.49 5.74
CA ALA A 106 0.19 17.76 6.98
C ALA A 106 -0.16 18.71 8.13
N ARG A 107 0.57 19.83 8.28
CA ARG A 107 0.25 20.85 9.30
C ARG A 107 -1.13 21.46 9.05
N LYS A 108 -1.48 21.76 7.80
CA LYS A 108 -2.81 22.27 7.45
C LYS A 108 -3.90 21.28 7.86
N LEU A 109 -3.77 20.02 7.46
CA LEU A 109 -4.74 18.96 7.79
C LEU A 109 -4.96 18.80 9.29
N LEU A 110 -3.87 18.88 10.11
CA LEU A 110 -3.96 18.68 11.56
C LEU A 110 -4.37 19.94 12.34
N ARG A 111 -4.17 21.16 11.78
CA ARG A 111 -4.34 22.42 12.55
C ARG A 111 -5.45 23.31 12.02
N GLN A 112 -5.87 23.12 10.79
CA GLN A 112 -6.94 23.92 10.18
C GLN A 112 -8.14 23.06 9.85
N ASP A 113 -7.91 21.80 9.45
CA ASP A 113 -8.96 20.88 9.09
C ASP A 113 -9.31 19.91 10.24
N ASP A 114 -8.48 19.86 11.31
CA ASP A 114 -8.62 19.06 12.54
C ASP A 114 -8.95 17.57 12.24
N VAL A 115 -8.28 16.99 11.22
CA VAL A 115 -8.56 15.63 10.76
C VAL A 115 -8.22 14.58 11.82
N ALA A 116 -9.04 13.53 11.89
CA ALA A 116 -8.87 12.43 12.84
C ALA A 116 -7.73 11.46 12.48
N ALA A 117 -7.38 11.37 11.20
CA ALA A 117 -6.24 10.62 10.69
C ALA A 117 -5.77 11.19 9.36
N ILE A 118 -4.52 10.91 8.98
CA ILE A 118 -3.97 11.16 7.65
C ILE A 118 -3.63 9.81 7.03
N PHE A 119 -4.08 9.58 5.79
CA PHE A 119 -3.66 8.49 4.93
C PHE A 119 -2.71 9.08 3.89
N GLY A 120 -1.49 8.52 3.76
CA GLY A 120 -0.62 9.11 2.77
C GLY A 120 0.87 9.01 3.00
N CYS A 121 1.57 9.87 2.28
CA CYS A 121 2.97 9.81 1.94
C CYS A 121 3.30 8.58 1.08
N TRP A 122 4.37 8.68 0.31
CA TRP A 122 4.91 7.55 -0.44
C TRP A 122 6.42 7.42 -0.22
N THR A 123 7.19 8.47 -0.49
CA THR A 123 8.64 8.42 -0.28
C THR A 123 8.99 8.45 1.20
N SER A 124 10.07 7.76 1.60
CA SER A 124 10.61 7.91 2.95
C SER A 124 10.98 9.35 3.29
N ALA A 125 11.35 10.14 2.28
CA ALA A 125 11.66 11.56 2.47
C ALA A 125 10.40 12.39 2.80
N SER A 126 9.27 12.17 2.11
CA SER A 126 8.00 12.82 2.48
C SER A 126 7.53 12.39 3.86
N ARG A 127 7.59 11.09 4.20
CA ARG A 127 7.27 10.60 5.55
C ARG A 127 8.14 11.27 6.61
N LYS A 128 9.45 11.32 6.42
CA LYS A 128 10.39 11.96 7.38
C LYS A 128 10.17 13.47 7.52
N ALA A 129 9.70 14.14 6.48
CA ALA A 129 9.31 15.55 6.57
C ALA A 129 8.00 15.75 7.35
N VAL A 130 7.05 14.81 7.20
CA VAL A 130 5.73 14.84 7.84
C VAL A 130 5.78 14.36 9.29
N LEU A 131 6.63 13.39 9.61
CA LEU A 131 6.69 12.74 10.93
C LEU A 131 6.81 13.72 12.12
N PRO A 132 7.72 14.73 12.10
CA PRO A 132 7.79 15.71 13.19
C PRO A 132 6.49 16.51 13.37
N VAL A 133 5.75 16.76 12.28
CA VAL A 133 4.46 17.46 12.30
C VAL A 133 3.39 16.57 12.93
N ILE A 134 3.34 15.27 12.55
CA ILE A 134 2.42 14.27 13.12
C ILE A 134 2.64 14.15 14.63
N GLU A 135 3.89 14.00 15.07
CA GLU A 135 4.23 13.83 16.48
C GLU A 135 3.97 15.12 17.29
N GLN A 136 4.32 16.29 16.75
CA GLN A 136 4.11 17.59 17.40
C GLN A 136 2.64 17.87 17.70
N PHE A 137 1.75 17.49 16.78
CA PHE A 137 0.31 17.76 16.90
C PHE A 137 -0.49 16.52 17.32
N ASN A 138 0.19 15.45 17.75
CA ASN A 138 -0.42 14.20 18.14
C ASN A 138 -1.43 13.69 17.09
N GLY A 139 -1.05 13.76 15.81
CA GLY A 139 -1.83 13.21 14.70
C GLY A 139 -1.62 11.71 14.54
N MET A 140 -2.38 11.08 13.65
CA MET A 140 -2.21 9.67 13.28
C MET A 140 -1.98 9.56 11.78
N LEU A 141 -0.89 8.89 11.37
CA LEU A 141 -0.55 8.63 9.96
C LEU A 141 -0.67 7.14 9.65
N TYR A 142 -1.35 6.80 8.57
CA TYR A 142 -1.33 5.48 7.96
C TYR A 142 -0.47 5.55 6.69
N TYR A 143 0.74 4.96 6.78
CA TYR A 143 1.78 5.04 5.74
C TYR A 143 1.81 3.77 4.91
N PRO A 144 1.48 3.83 3.58
CA PRO A 144 1.25 2.62 2.79
C PRO A 144 2.50 2.02 2.14
N THR A 145 3.61 2.75 2.07
CA THR A 145 4.73 2.35 1.23
C THR A 145 5.69 1.44 1.98
N PHE A 146 6.25 0.45 1.27
CA PHE A 146 7.42 -0.27 1.73
C PHE A 146 8.57 0.70 2.02
N TYR A 147 9.44 0.37 2.99
CA TYR A 147 10.49 1.29 3.39
C TYR A 147 11.71 0.59 4.02
N GLU A 148 12.75 1.37 4.28
CA GLU A 148 14.04 0.89 4.75
C GLU A 148 14.08 0.39 6.21
N GLY A 149 12.99 0.51 6.97
CA GLY A 149 13.03 0.32 8.41
C GLY A 149 13.81 1.42 9.13
N LEU A 150 14.46 1.10 10.24
CA LEU A 150 15.26 1.98 11.09
C LEU A 150 14.48 3.21 11.61
N GLU A 151 13.16 3.06 11.69
CA GLU A 151 12.23 4.06 12.20
C GLU A 151 11.01 3.37 12.81
N GLN A 152 10.52 3.92 13.89
CA GLN A 152 9.26 3.55 14.51
C GLN A 152 8.68 4.78 15.19
N SER A 153 7.40 5.04 15.00
CA SER A 153 6.67 6.09 15.70
C SER A 153 5.34 5.53 16.24
N PRO A 154 4.95 5.89 17.46
CA PRO A 154 3.64 5.49 17.99
C PRO A 154 2.48 6.14 17.22
N ASN A 155 2.75 7.21 16.47
CA ASN A 155 1.77 7.96 15.68
C ASN A 155 1.66 7.50 14.23
N VAL A 156 2.35 6.41 13.85
CA VAL A 156 2.34 5.88 12.47
C VAL A 156 1.97 4.41 12.48
N ILE A 157 1.01 4.04 11.65
CA ILE A 157 0.77 2.64 11.25
C ILE A 157 1.40 2.43 9.87
N TYR A 158 2.40 1.55 9.81
CA TYR A 158 3.13 1.21 8.60
C TYR A 158 2.43 0.05 7.91
N THR A 159 1.66 0.32 6.85
CA THR A 159 0.93 -0.73 6.13
C THR A 159 1.73 -1.34 4.98
N GLY A 160 2.86 -0.73 4.59
CA GLY A 160 3.87 -1.32 3.71
C GLY A 160 4.86 -2.21 4.46
N GLN A 161 5.66 -2.98 3.72
CA GLN A 161 6.72 -3.83 4.28
C GLN A 161 7.95 -3.00 4.69
N GLU A 162 8.67 -3.47 5.71
CA GLU A 162 9.99 -2.93 6.06
C GLU A 162 11.12 -3.81 5.47
N ALA A 163 12.38 -3.45 5.74
CA ALA A 163 13.54 -4.04 5.08
C ALA A 163 13.67 -5.56 5.24
N THR A 164 13.33 -6.13 6.42
CA THR A 164 13.48 -7.58 6.65
C THR A 164 12.47 -8.37 5.84
N GLN A 165 11.28 -7.83 5.69
CA GLN A 165 10.20 -8.45 4.94
C GLN A 165 10.39 -8.33 3.41
N GLN A 166 10.96 -7.24 2.91
CA GLN A 166 11.09 -6.99 1.48
C GLN A 166 12.52 -7.18 0.97
N ILE A 167 13.49 -6.42 1.51
CA ILE A 167 14.86 -6.34 0.99
C ILE A 167 15.62 -7.63 1.25
N LEU A 168 15.67 -8.05 2.55
CA LEU A 168 16.43 -9.25 2.94
C LEU A 168 15.81 -10.50 2.33
N ALA A 169 14.47 -10.62 2.38
CA ALA A 169 13.76 -11.75 1.80
C ALA A 169 13.97 -11.87 0.28
N GLY A 170 13.96 -10.75 -0.45
CA GLY A 170 14.22 -10.72 -1.88
C GLY A 170 15.65 -11.14 -2.25
N ILE A 171 16.65 -10.65 -1.51
CA ILE A 171 18.05 -11.05 -1.69
C ILE A 171 18.23 -12.54 -1.36
N ASP A 172 17.66 -13.02 -0.25
CA ASP A 172 17.73 -14.43 0.15
C ASP A 172 17.13 -15.35 -0.91
N TRP A 173 16.01 -14.96 -1.49
CA TRP A 173 15.41 -15.67 -2.61
C TRP A 173 16.35 -15.72 -3.83
N ALA A 174 16.93 -14.60 -4.23
CA ALA A 174 17.85 -14.56 -5.37
C ALA A 174 19.09 -15.42 -5.15
N VAL A 175 19.63 -15.43 -3.94
CA VAL A 175 20.78 -16.29 -3.57
C VAL A 175 20.39 -17.76 -3.58
N LYS A 176 19.26 -18.12 -2.96
CA LYS A 176 18.86 -19.51 -2.76
C LYS A 176 18.31 -20.14 -4.05
N GLU A 177 17.42 -19.45 -4.75
CA GLU A 177 16.69 -20.02 -5.88
C GLU A 177 17.40 -19.78 -7.22
N LYS A 178 18.24 -18.71 -7.33
CA LYS A 178 18.96 -18.35 -8.56
C LYS A 178 20.48 -18.55 -8.46
N GLY A 179 21.00 -18.83 -7.25
CA GLY A 179 22.43 -19.03 -7.05
C GLY A 179 23.28 -17.74 -7.17
N ALA A 180 22.66 -16.59 -7.00
CA ALA A 180 23.30 -15.29 -7.15
C ALA A 180 24.49 -15.08 -6.20
N LYS A 181 25.61 -14.55 -6.70
CA LYS A 181 26.85 -14.30 -5.95
C LYS A 181 27.33 -12.87 -6.03
N THR A 182 26.95 -12.16 -7.10
CA THR A 182 27.39 -10.80 -7.38
C THR A 182 26.19 -9.88 -7.64
N PHE A 183 26.22 -8.69 -7.02
CA PHE A 183 25.12 -7.74 -7.05
C PHE A 183 25.59 -6.37 -7.52
N TYR A 184 24.78 -5.71 -8.33
CA TYR A 184 24.91 -4.30 -8.66
C TYR A 184 23.75 -3.54 -8.05
N LEU A 185 24.03 -2.59 -7.15
CA LEU A 185 23.00 -1.81 -6.45
C LEU A 185 22.73 -0.51 -7.20
N LEU A 186 21.50 -0.25 -7.56
CA LEU A 186 21.11 0.95 -8.29
C LEU A 186 19.89 1.59 -7.59
N GLY A 187 19.92 2.91 -7.36
CA GLY A 187 18.82 3.59 -6.69
C GLY A 187 18.64 5.04 -7.10
N SER A 188 17.50 5.60 -6.75
CA SER A 188 17.29 7.04 -6.74
C SER A 188 18.08 7.69 -5.61
N ASP A 189 18.51 8.94 -5.79
CA ASP A 189 19.39 9.64 -4.86
C ASP A 189 18.63 10.36 -3.75
N TYR A 190 18.09 9.57 -2.79
CA TYR A 190 17.50 10.09 -1.55
C TYR A 190 17.56 9.02 -0.44
N ILE A 191 17.00 9.31 0.73
CA ILE A 191 17.20 8.51 1.95
C ILE A 191 16.82 7.04 1.78
N TRP A 192 15.65 6.72 1.17
CA TRP A 192 15.20 5.33 1.07
C TRP A 192 16.13 4.43 0.24
N PRO A 193 16.50 4.74 -1.02
CA PRO A 193 17.39 3.88 -1.79
C PRO A 193 18.78 3.76 -1.18
N ARG A 194 19.31 4.88 -0.64
CA ARG A 194 20.63 4.86 0.01
C ARG A 194 20.67 3.97 1.23
N THR A 195 19.64 4.04 2.09
CA THR A 195 19.55 3.20 3.29
C THR A 195 19.23 1.77 2.92
N SER A 196 18.31 1.53 1.98
CA SER A 196 17.98 0.19 1.47
C SER A 196 19.19 -0.52 0.86
N ASN A 197 19.96 0.19 0.05
CA ASN A 197 21.18 -0.37 -0.55
C ASN A 197 22.29 -0.61 0.50
N LYS A 198 22.39 0.25 1.54
CA LYS A 198 23.30 0.00 2.67
C LYS A 198 22.91 -1.30 3.38
N ILE A 199 21.63 -1.51 3.67
CA ILE A 199 21.11 -2.74 4.29
C ILE A 199 21.37 -3.94 3.37
N ALA A 200 21.04 -3.82 2.08
CA ALA A 200 21.29 -4.85 1.08
C ALA A 200 22.76 -5.23 1.00
N ARG A 201 23.68 -4.24 0.96
CA ARG A 201 25.13 -4.47 0.96
C ARG A 201 25.58 -5.25 2.19
N ILE A 202 25.18 -4.82 3.39
CA ILE A 202 25.52 -5.50 4.64
C ILE A 202 25.05 -6.97 4.58
N HIS A 203 23.83 -7.20 4.10
CA HIS A 203 23.26 -8.54 4.00
C HIS A 203 24.01 -9.44 3.01
N ILE A 204 24.33 -8.92 1.84
CA ILE A 204 25.11 -9.59 0.80
C ILE A 204 26.51 -9.95 1.32
N GLU A 205 27.21 -9.00 1.95
CA GLU A 205 28.55 -9.19 2.48
C GLU A 205 28.61 -10.16 3.67
N LYS A 206 27.61 -10.13 4.58
CA LYS A 206 27.45 -11.13 5.67
C LYS A 206 27.34 -12.57 5.15
N LYS A 207 26.83 -12.76 3.93
CA LYS A 207 26.75 -14.06 3.26
C LYS A 207 28.02 -14.44 2.49
N GLY A 208 29.08 -13.63 2.56
CA GLY A 208 30.32 -13.84 1.80
C GLY A 208 30.20 -13.55 0.30
N LEU A 209 29.13 -12.84 -0.12
CA LEU A 209 28.85 -12.47 -1.50
C LEU A 209 29.38 -11.06 -1.80
N LYS A 210 29.29 -10.60 -3.07
CA LYS A 210 29.95 -9.38 -3.50
C LYS A 210 28.98 -8.35 -4.09
N VAL A 211 29.15 -7.09 -3.72
CA VAL A 211 28.61 -5.95 -4.44
C VAL A 211 29.68 -5.43 -5.42
N VAL A 212 29.40 -5.54 -6.73
CA VAL A 212 30.34 -5.18 -7.80
C VAL A 212 30.15 -3.77 -8.33
N GLY A 213 29.10 -3.08 -7.92
CA GLY A 213 28.83 -1.69 -8.24
C GLY A 213 27.68 -1.12 -7.43
N GLU A 214 27.68 0.21 -7.27
CA GLU A 214 26.61 0.93 -6.57
C GLU A 214 26.55 2.36 -7.12
N GLU A 215 25.36 2.74 -7.59
CA GLU A 215 25.12 4.08 -8.15
C GLU A 215 23.75 4.63 -7.81
N TYR A 216 23.68 5.97 -7.78
CA TYR A 216 22.46 6.71 -7.45
C TYR A 216 22.23 7.84 -8.43
N TYR A 217 20.96 8.11 -8.74
CA TYR A 217 20.54 9.17 -9.66
C TYR A 217 19.44 10.02 -9.06
N PRO A 218 19.44 11.34 -9.26
CA PRO A 218 18.38 12.21 -8.76
C PRO A 218 16.99 11.76 -9.20
N LEU A 219 15.97 12.07 -8.40
CA LEU A 219 14.57 11.88 -8.80
C LEU A 219 14.28 12.62 -10.10
N GLY A 220 13.56 11.97 -11.02
CA GLY A 220 13.28 12.51 -12.35
C GLY A 220 14.43 12.39 -13.35
N HIS A 221 15.54 11.70 -12.99
CA HIS A 221 16.65 11.46 -13.91
C HIS A 221 16.23 10.60 -15.11
N THR A 222 16.74 10.94 -16.31
CA THR A 222 16.34 10.31 -17.57
C THR A 222 17.49 9.75 -18.41
N GLN A 223 18.75 9.77 -17.91
CA GLN A 223 19.94 9.40 -18.68
C GLN A 223 20.70 8.24 -18.02
N PHE A 224 20.35 7.00 -18.33
CA PHE A 224 20.91 5.80 -17.70
C PHE A 224 21.95 5.05 -18.52
N ASN A 225 22.29 5.52 -19.75
CA ASN A 225 23.23 4.81 -20.62
C ASN A 225 24.59 4.54 -19.97
N SER A 226 25.10 5.45 -19.14
CA SER A 226 26.39 5.27 -18.45
C SER A 226 26.36 4.07 -17.50
N VAL A 227 25.35 3.99 -16.63
CA VAL A 227 25.23 2.87 -15.67
C VAL A 227 24.92 1.56 -16.39
N ILE A 228 24.11 1.58 -17.45
CA ILE A 228 23.80 0.39 -18.25
C ILE A 228 25.08 -0.19 -18.86
N ASN A 229 25.96 0.66 -19.41
CA ASN A 229 27.25 0.22 -19.94
C ASN A 229 28.16 -0.35 -18.83
N LYS A 230 28.17 0.22 -17.63
CA LYS A 230 28.91 -0.33 -16.49
C LYS A 230 28.36 -1.68 -16.04
N ILE A 231 27.04 -1.85 -15.99
CA ILE A 231 26.39 -3.13 -15.70
C ILE A 231 26.81 -4.19 -16.71
N LYS A 232 26.73 -3.88 -18.02
CA LYS A 232 27.18 -4.79 -19.10
C LYS A 232 28.66 -5.16 -18.99
N LEU A 233 29.51 -4.23 -18.51
CA LEU A 233 30.94 -4.50 -18.30
C LEU A 233 31.19 -5.35 -17.03
N ARG A 234 30.47 -5.08 -15.93
CA ARG A 234 30.64 -5.74 -14.65
C ARG A 234 30.02 -7.13 -14.59
N LYS A 235 28.98 -7.36 -15.40
CA LYS A 235 28.24 -8.63 -15.48
C LYS A 235 27.82 -9.16 -14.11
N PRO A 236 27.05 -8.39 -13.32
CA PRO A 236 26.53 -8.90 -12.04
C PRO A 236 25.53 -10.03 -12.30
N ASP A 237 25.41 -10.97 -11.36
CA ASP A 237 24.31 -11.95 -11.40
C ASP A 237 22.97 -11.27 -11.17
N VAL A 238 22.93 -10.25 -10.32
CA VAL A 238 21.72 -9.50 -9.97
C VAL A 238 21.93 -7.98 -10.06
N ILE A 239 21.02 -7.30 -10.75
CA ILE A 239 20.80 -5.87 -10.59
C ILE A 239 19.73 -5.70 -9.53
N PHE A 240 20.09 -5.17 -8.35
CA PHE A 240 19.15 -4.81 -7.29
C PHE A 240 18.74 -3.35 -7.47
N ALA A 241 17.48 -3.12 -7.87
CA ALA A 241 17.02 -1.81 -8.33
C ALA A 241 16.01 -1.18 -7.36
N SER A 242 16.33 0.02 -6.87
CA SER A 242 15.50 0.90 -6.04
C SER A 242 15.29 2.28 -6.70
N VAL A 243 15.13 2.31 -8.02
CA VAL A 243 14.77 3.51 -8.80
C VAL A 243 13.28 3.75 -8.67
N VAL A 244 12.84 5.00 -8.46
CA VAL A 244 11.43 5.35 -8.23
C VAL A 244 10.89 6.41 -9.17
N GLY A 245 9.55 6.49 -9.24
CA GLY A 245 8.83 7.51 -9.98
C GLY A 245 9.06 7.46 -11.48
N GLY A 246 8.97 8.62 -12.14
CA GLY A 246 9.11 8.76 -13.59
C GLY A 246 10.48 8.34 -14.15
N SER A 247 11.55 8.27 -13.31
CA SER A 247 12.86 7.77 -13.71
C SER A 247 12.84 6.32 -14.20
N ASN A 248 11.91 5.50 -13.68
CA ASN A 248 11.75 4.12 -14.11
C ASN A 248 11.44 3.99 -15.61
N VAL A 249 10.62 4.90 -16.15
CA VAL A 249 10.26 4.89 -17.58
C VAL A 249 11.50 4.99 -18.47
N ALA A 250 12.41 5.89 -18.13
CA ALA A 250 13.65 6.07 -18.88
C ALA A 250 14.62 4.90 -18.67
N PHE A 251 14.77 4.43 -17.43
CA PHE A 251 15.70 3.35 -17.10
C PHE A 251 15.36 2.06 -17.84
N TYR A 252 14.14 1.55 -17.72
CA TYR A 252 13.74 0.28 -18.33
C TYR A 252 13.75 0.35 -19.87
N LYS A 253 13.28 1.45 -20.49
CA LYS A 253 13.34 1.64 -21.93
C LYS A 253 14.78 1.66 -22.45
N GLN A 254 15.71 2.30 -21.72
CA GLN A 254 17.12 2.32 -22.10
C GLN A 254 17.81 0.97 -21.89
N MET A 255 17.45 0.20 -20.83
CA MET A 255 17.94 -1.17 -20.65
C MET A 255 17.58 -2.04 -21.86
N LYS A 256 16.33 -2.03 -22.28
CA LYS A 256 15.87 -2.76 -23.47
C LYS A 256 16.55 -2.27 -24.76
N ALA A 257 16.63 -0.95 -24.96
CA ALA A 257 17.30 -0.36 -26.14
C ALA A 257 18.80 -0.70 -26.21
N ALA A 258 19.46 -0.91 -25.06
CA ALA A 258 20.85 -1.35 -24.97
C ALA A 258 21.04 -2.86 -25.20
N GLY A 259 19.96 -3.59 -25.52
CA GLY A 259 19.98 -5.03 -25.78
C GLY A 259 20.20 -5.88 -24.51
N VAL A 260 19.79 -5.38 -23.34
CA VAL A 260 19.76 -6.20 -22.11
C VAL A 260 18.44 -6.97 -22.11
N ASP A 261 18.51 -8.27 -22.28
CA ASP A 261 17.36 -9.16 -22.25
C ASP A 261 17.19 -9.72 -20.83
N LEU A 262 16.21 -9.17 -20.10
CA LEU A 262 15.95 -9.56 -18.71
C LEU A 262 15.21 -10.91 -18.59
N THR A 263 14.70 -11.47 -19.70
CA THR A 263 14.08 -12.78 -19.71
C THR A 263 15.09 -13.93 -19.64
N GLU A 264 16.32 -13.68 -20.06
CA GLU A 264 17.45 -14.62 -19.97
C GLU A 264 18.06 -14.70 -18.55
N GLU A 265 17.62 -13.82 -17.64
CA GLU A 265 18.13 -13.71 -16.25
C GLU A 265 19.67 -13.52 -16.14
N ASP A 266 20.30 -12.96 -17.17
CA ASP A 266 21.75 -12.69 -17.24
C ASP A 266 22.01 -11.23 -17.73
N PRO A 267 21.94 -10.25 -16.81
CA PRO A 267 21.68 -10.33 -15.36
C PRO A 267 20.19 -10.45 -15.00
N LEU A 268 19.88 -11.10 -13.89
CA LEU A 268 18.57 -11.01 -13.25
C LEU A 268 18.36 -9.59 -12.71
N LEU A 269 17.23 -8.94 -12.98
CA LEU A 269 16.87 -7.68 -12.36
C LEU A 269 15.82 -7.92 -11.26
N LEU A 270 16.18 -7.61 -10.01
CA LEU A 270 15.30 -7.64 -8.85
C LEU A 270 14.99 -6.21 -8.42
N THR A 271 13.76 -5.79 -8.63
CA THR A 271 13.27 -4.49 -8.13
C THR A 271 12.57 -4.62 -6.79
N ILE A 272 12.65 -3.54 -6.00
CA ILE A 272 11.88 -3.35 -4.77
C ILE A 272 11.00 -2.09 -4.85
N SER A 273 10.73 -1.57 -6.06
CA SER A 273 10.04 -0.29 -6.26
C SER A 273 9.16 -0.21 -7.50
N VAL A 274 9.12 -1.24 -8.33
CA VAL A 274 8.28 -1.27 -9.54
C VAL A 274 7.13 -2.24 -9.32
N THR A 275 5.93 -1.68 -9.30
CA THR A 275 4.67 -2.40 -9.18
C THR A 275 3.89 -2.28 -10.49
N GLU A 276 2.69 -2.84 -10.54
CA GLU A 276 1.80 -2.68 -11.71
C GLU A 276 1.51 -1.21 -12.02
N ASP A 277 1.50 -0.33 -11.01
CA ASP A 277 1.27 1.12 -11.20
C ASP A 277 2.38 1.74 -12.07
N GLU A 278 3.64 1.45 -11.79
CA GLU A 278 4.78 1.92 -12.58
C GLU A 278 4.82 1.25 -13.95
N ILE A 279 4.53 -0.06 -14.03
CA ILE A 279 4.54 -0.82 -15.30
C ILE A 279 3.56 -0.22 -16.30
N ARG A 280 2.40 0.27 -15.86
CA ARG A 280 1.43 0.95 -16.72
C ARG A 280 2.05 2.14 -17.46
N GLY A 281 2.96 2.89 -16.82
CA GLY A 281 3.66 4.01 -17.45
C GLY A 281 4.93 3.61 -18.23
N ILE A 282 5.59 2.52 -17.83
CA ILE A 282 6.81 2.02 -18.47
C ILE A 282 6.48 1.27 -19.77
N GLY A 283 5.39 0.48 -19.77
CA GLY A 283 5.02 -0.50 -20.78
C GLY A 283 5.51 -1.90 -20.41
N GLY A 284 4.61 -2.88 -20.40
CA GLY A 284 4.91 -4.26 -20.01
C GLY A 284 6.04 -4.89 -20.83
N GLU A 285 6.13 -4.57 -22.10
CA GLU A 285 7.18 -5.00 -23.01
C GLU A 285 8.60 -4.54 -22.62
N ASN A 286 8.71 -3.49 -21.81
CA ASN A 286 10.00 -2.96 -21.35
C ASN A 286 10.47 -3.56 -20.02
N VAL A 287 9.60 -4.28 -19.32
CA VAL A 287 9.88 -4.88 -17.99
C VAL A 287 9.71 -6.39 -17.98
N GLU A 288 9.42 -7.03 -19.11
CA GLU A 288 9.30 -8.49 -19.17
C GLU A 288 10.56 -9.14 -18.59
N GLY A 289 10.37 -10.14 -17.70
CA GLY A 289 11.46 -10.82 -17.01
C GLY A 289 11.99 -10.11 -15.76
N VAL A 290 11.54 -8.90 -15.44
CA VAL A 290 11.90 -8.22 -14.18
C VAL A 290 11.24 -8.92 -13.01
N TYR A 291 12.03 -9.25 -11.98
CA TYR A 291 11.54 -9.78 -10.72
C TYR A 291 11.25 -8.63 -9.73
N ALA A 292 10.21 -8.78 -8.92
CA ALA A 292 9.89 -7.86 -7.84
C ALA A 292 9.69 -8.61 -6.53
N SER A 293 10.19 -8.03 -5.42
CA SER A 293 9.95 -8.50 -4.06
C SER A 293 8.92 -7.60 -3.39
N MET A 294 7.70 -8.09 -3.18
CA MET A 294 6.54 -7.34 -2.70
C MET A 294 5.65 -8.22 -1.81
N LYS A 295 4.71 -7.62 -1.10
CA LYS A 295 3.68 -8.36 -0.37
C LYS A 295 2.43 -8.64 -1.20
N TYR A 296 2.18 -7.84 -2.23
CA TYR A 296 0.99 -7.92 -3.06
C TYR A 296 1.33 -7.83 -4.54
N PHE A 297 0.58 -8.56 -5.36
CA PHE A 297 0.48 -8.43 -6.80
C PHE A 297 -1.00 -8.51 -7.19
N GLN A 298 -1.43 -7.73 -8.18
CA GLN A 298 -2.82 -7.74 -8.65
C GLN A 298 -3.28 -9.13 -9.10
N SER A 299 -2.36 -9.96 -9.55
CA SER A 299 -2.60 -11.32 -10.03
C SER A 299 -2.87 -12.36 -8.94
N LEU A 300 -2.90 -11.98 -7.65
CA LEU A 300 -3.16 -12.92 -6.55
C LEU A 300 -4.53 -13.58 -6.69
N ASP A 301 -4.55 -14.91 -6.66
CA ASP A 301 -5.76 -15.71 -6.79
C ASP A 301 -6.39 -16.02 -5.43
N ASN A 302 -7.08 -15.04 -4.85
CA ASN A 302 -7.90 -15.22 -3.65
C ASN A 302 -9.20 -14.40 -3.75
N PRO A 303 -10.28 -14.78 -3.01
CA PRO A 303 -11.57 -14.12 -3.10
C PRO A 303 -11.54 -12.63 -2.77
N ASN A 304 -10.78 -12.23 -1.73
CA ASN A 304 -10.70 -10.83 -1.29
C ASN A 304 -10.07 -9.95 -2.38
N ASN A 305 -9.01 -10.45 -3.02
CA ASN A 305 -8.36 -9.73 -4.12
C ASN A 305 -9.28 -9.58 -5.32
N LYS A 306 -10.00 -10.63 -5.69
CA LYS A 306 -10.95 -10.58 -6.82
C LYS A 306 -12.04 -9.54 -6.59
N GLU A 307 -12.59 -9.47 -5.37
CA GLU A 307 -13.59 -8.47 -4.98
C GLU A 307 -13.00 -7.06 -5.04
N PHE A 308 -11.80 -6.85 -4.48
CA PHE A 308 -11.11 -5.56 -4.48
C PHE A 308 -10.78 -5.08 -5.89
N VAL A 309 -10.17 -5.94 -6.73
CA VAL A 309 -9.83 -5.61 -8.13
C VAL A 309 -11.08 -5.25 -8.94
N ALA A 310 -12.17 -6.02 -8.76
CA ALA A 310 -13.44 -5.74 -9.44
C ALA A 310 -14.00 -4.38 -9.02
N ALA A 311 -14.09 -4.09 -7.72
CA ALA A 311 -14.58 -2.83 -7.21
C ALA A 311 -13.71 -1.63 -7.62
N PHE A 312 -12.38 -1.79 -7.62
CA PHE A 312 -11.46 -0.74 -8.03
C PHE A 312 -11.64 -0.39 -9.52
N LYS A 313 -11.73 -1.41 -10.37
CA LYS A 313 -11.95 -1.21 -11.82
C LYS A 313 -13.34 -0.67 -12.15
N GLU A 314 -14.37 -1.14 -11.46
CA GLU A 314 -15.74 -0.58 -11.59
C GLU A 314 -15.75 0.92 -11.29
N ARG A 315 -15.01 1.33 -10.25
CA ARG A 315 -14.96 2.73 -9.80
C ARG A 315 -14.09 3.64 -10.66
N TRP A 316 -12.95 3.14 -11.16
CA TRP A 316 -11.90 3.96 -11.77
C TRP A 316 -11.63 3.64 -13.26
N GLY A 317 -12.15 2.54 -13.77
CA GLY A 317 -12.02 2.10 -15.17
C GLY A 317 -11.31 0.74 -15.31
N ASP A 318 -11.68 -0.01 -16.34
CA ASP A 318 -11.20 -1.37 -16.60
C ASP A 318 -9.69 -1.43 -16.90
N ASP A 319 -9.11 -0.35 -17.42
CA ASP A 319 -7.69 -0.21 -17.74
C ASP A 319 -6.81 0.11 -16.51
N MET A 320 -7.43 0.32 -15.35
CA MET A 320 -6.70 0.58 -14.12
C MET A 320 -6.00 -0.67 -13.60
N VAL A 321 -4.83 -0.44 -13.02
CA VAL A 321 -4.02 -1.46 -12.37
C VAL A 321 -3.84 -1.14 -10.88
N ILE A 322 -3.42 -2.14 -10.11
CA ILE A 322 -3.27 -2.02 -8.66
C ILE A 322 -1.91 -2.60 -8.28
N GLY A 323 -1.00 -1.74 -7.87
CA GLY A 323 0.28 -2.16 -7.32
C GLY A 323 0.24 -2.40 -5.81
N ASP A 324 1.36 -2.85 -5.27
CA ASP A 324 1.56 -3.15 -3.86
C ASP A 324 1.19 -1.98 -2.94
N VAL A 325 1.68 -0.77 -3.24
CA VAL A 325 1.43 0.43 -2.42
C VAL A 325 -0.03 0.88 -2.52
N THR A 326 -0.62 0.80 -3.71
CA THR A 326 -2.04 1.08 -3.92
C THR A 326 -2.92 0.16 -3.06
N GLN A 327 -2.60 -1.14 -3.02
CA GLN A 327 -3.31 -2.09 -2.15
C GLN A 327 -3.06 -1.80 -0.67
N ALA A 328 -1.83 -1.45 -0.27
CA ALA A 328 -1.51 -1.10 1.12
C ALA A 328 -2.22 0.18 1.58
N ALA A 329 -2.44 1.15 0.68
CA ALA A 329 -3.21 2.35 0.93
C ALA A 329 -4.69 2.04 1.21
N TYR A 330 -5.27 1.08 0.46
CA TYR A 330 -6.64 0.58 0.74
C TYR A 330 -6.80 0.03 2.16
N LEU A 331 -5.75 -0.55 2.75
CA LEU A 331 -5.80 -1.08 4.12
C LEU A 331 -5.93 0.03 5.18
N GLY A 332 -5.34 1.21 4.93
CA GLY A 332 -5.28 2.30 5.91
C GLY A 332 -6.62 2.66 6.52
N PRO A 333 -7.63 3.07 5.73
CA PRO A 333 -8.96 3.42 6.26
C PRO A 333 -9.65 2.26 6.99
N TRP A 334 -9.49 1.01 6.53
CA TRP A 334 -10.08 -0.17 7.19
C TRP A 334 -9.44 -0.46 8.55
N LEU A 335 -8.11 -0.38 8.64
CA LEU A 335 -7.38 -0.58 9.90
C LEU A 335 -7.67 0.56 10.89
N TRP A 336 -7.77 1.80 10.39
CA TRP A 336 -8.17 2.95 11.20
C TRP A 336 -9.59 2.76 11.75
N LYS A 337 -10.56 2.40 10.90
CA LYS A 337 -11.92 2.08 11.34
C LYS A 337 -11.91 1.03 12.47
N ALA A 338 -11.20 -0.07 12.27
CA ALA A 338 -11.13 -1.13 13.25
C ALA A 338 -10.49 -0.67 14.58
N ALA A 339 -9.48 0.21 14.51
CA ALA A 339 -8.83 0.78 15.69
C ALA A 339 -9.76 1.74 16.45
N VAL A 340 -10.48 2.62 15.73
CA VAL A 340 -11.48 3.54 16.31
C VAL A 340 -12.61 2.76 16.98
N GLU A 341 -13.14 1.74 16.32
CA GLU A 341 -14.22 0.91 16.87
C GLU A 341 -13.79 0.09 18.09
N LYS A 342 -12.57 -0.45 18.08
CA LYS A 342 -11.99 -1.15 19.25
C LYS A 342 -11.72 -0.20 20.42
N ALA A 343 -11.27 1.02 20.12
CA ALA A 343 -11.03 2.08 21.11
C ALA A 343 -12.33 2.70 21.65
N GLY A 344 -13.42 2.63 20.88
CA GLY A 344 -14.66 3.37 21.14
C GLY A 344 -14.44 4.89 21.10
N SER A 345 -13.44 5.39 20.35
CA SER A 345 -13.02 6.80 20.37
C SER A 345 -12.25 7.16 19.12
N PHE A 346 -12.34 8.45 18.73
CA PHE A 346 -11.48 9.06 17.70
C PHE A 346 -10.19 9.65 18.27
N ASP A 347 -10.03 9.71 19.59
CA ASP A 347 -8.84 10.26 20.23
C ASP A 347 -7.60 9.42 19.89
N VAL A 348 -6.55 10.08 19.38
CA VAL A 348 -5.35 9.44 18.85
C VAL A 348 -4.66 8.52 19.87
N ASP A 349 -4.57 8.93 21.14
CA ASP A 349 -3.92 8.12 22.18
C ASP A 349 -4.64 6.78 22.38
N LYS A 350 -5.97 6.77 22.37
CA LYS A 350 -6.78 5.55 22.48
C LYS A 350 -6.67 4.68 21.24
N ILE A 351 -6.59 5.30 20.05
CA ILE A 351 -6.38 4.58 18.78
C ILE A 351 -5.01 3.90 18.78
N ARG A 352 -3.95 4.58 19.23
CA ARG A 352 -2.61 4.01 19.36
C ARG A 352 -2.59 2.77 20.25
N GLU A 353 -3.20 2.87 21.43
CA GLU A 353 -3.31 1.75 22.38
C GLU A 353 -4.14 0.58 21.84
N ALA A 354 -5.18 0.88 21.07
CA ALA A 354 -6.07 -0.12 20.50
C ALA A 354 -5.49 -0.81 19.24
N SER A 355 -4.57 -0.16 18.51
CA SER A 355 -4.08 -0.63 17.21
C SER A 355 -3.37 -1.98 17.23
N PRO A 356 -2.49 -2.31 18.20
CA PRO A 356 -1.83 -3.61 18.24
C PRO A 356 -2.82 -4.78 18.30
N GLY A 357 -2.53 -5.80 17.50
CA GLY A 357 -3.34 -7.02 17.41
C GLY A 357 -4.61 -6.89 16.56
N ILE A 358 -4.89 -5.73 15.96
CA ILE A 358 -5.99 -5.60 14.99
C ILE A 358 -5.71 -6.47 13.79
N GLU A 359 -6.72 -7.23 13.37
CA GLU A 359 -6.69 -8.11 12.22
C GLU A 359 -7.59 -7.57 11.10
N PHE A 360 -7.14 -7.69 9.86
CA PHE A 360 -8.00 -7.49 8.70
C PHE A 360 -7.97 -8.72 7.79
N LYS A 361 -9.00 -9.57 7.97
CA LYS A 361 -9.14 -10.86 7.27
C LYS A 361 -9.58 -10.72 5.82
N LYS A 362 -10.09 -9.54 5.45
CA LYS A 362 -10.53 -9.22 4.09
C LYS A 362 -9.48 -8.44 3.29
N ALA A 363 -8.24 -8.37 3.76
CA ALA A 363 -7.17 -7.74 3.01
C ALA A 363 -6.98 -8.40 1.64
N PRO A 364 -6.80 -7.65 0.54
CA PRO A 364 -6.58 -8.21 -0.80
C PRO A 364 -5.33 -9.10 -0.88
N GLU A 365 -4.28 -8.78 -0.12
CA GLU A 365 -3.08 -9.62 0.00
C GLU A 365 -3.32 -10.92 0.79
N GLY A 366 -4.47 -11.06 1.44
CA GLY A 366 -4.84 -12.11 2.36
C GLY A 366 -5.07 -11.58 3.78
N TYR A 367 -4.62 -12.31 4.79
CA TYR A 367 -4.71 -11.90 6.17
C TYR A 367 -3.57 -10.97 6.58
N VAL A 368 -3.88 -9.86 7.26
CA VAL A 368 -2.89 -8.97 7.88
C VAL A 368 -3.25 -8.72 9.35
N ARG A 369 -2.23 -8.42 10.16
CA ARG A 369 -2.38 -8.08 11.57
C ARG A 369 -1.38 -7.00 11.96
N ILE A 370 -1.82 -6.00 12.74
CA ILE A 370 -0.93 -4.96 13.27
C ILE A 370 -0.09 -5.57 14.41
N HIS A 371 1.24 -5.45 14.30
CA HIS A 371 2.19 -5.81 15.32
C HIS A 371 2.28 -4.71 16.40
N GLU A 372 2.86 -5.03 17.57
CA GLU A 372 3.06 -4.07 18.68
C GLU A 372 3.96 -2.87 18.28
N ASN A 373 4.83 -3.04 17.30
CA ASN A 373 5.66 -1.97 16.73
C ASN A 373 4.96 -1.15 15.62
N HIS A 374 3.64 -1.31 15.45
CA HIS A 374 2.79 -0.61 14.47
C HIS A 374 3.05 -0.96 12.99
N HIS A 375 3.81 -2.00 12.70
CA HIS A 375 3.94 -2.57 11.36
C HIS A 375 2.98 -3.74 11.16
N LEU A 376 2.86 -4.23 9.92
CA LEU A 376 2.01 -5.38 9.62
C LEU A 376 2.83 -6.67 9.55
N TRP A 377 2.30 -7.71 10.18
CA TRP A 377 2.63 -9.08 9.78
C TRP A 377 2.16 -9.27 8.35
N SER A 378 3.04 -9.67 7.45
CA SER A 378 2.70 -9.89 6.04
C SER A 378 3.52 -11.02 5.42
N LYS A 379 3.05 -11.56 4.29
CA LYS A 379 3.84 -12.46 3.47
C LYS A 379 4.71 -11.66 2.50
N THR A 380 5.84 -12.24 2.11
CA THR A 380 6.62 -11.73 0.99
C THR A 380 6.47 -12.66 -0.20
N ARG A 381 6.29 -12.06 -1.35
CA ARG A 381 6.16 -12.73 -2.64
C ARG A 381 7.20 -12.23 -3.62
N ILE A 382 7.61 -13.11 -4.52
CA ILE A 382 8.40 -12.75 -5.68
C ILE A 382 7.51 -12.93 -6.90
N GLY A 383 7.39 -11.88 -7.68
CA GLY A 383 6.71 -11.91 -8.97
C GLY A 383 7.68 -11.68 -10.11
N VAL A 384 7.38 -12.23 -11.29
CA VAL A 384 8.09 -11.91 -12.54
C VAL A 384 7.14 -11.19 -13.49
N ALA A 385 7.56 -10.02 -13.97
CA ALA A 385 6.77 -9.18 -14.85
C ALA A 385 6.56 -9.83 -16.22
N GLN A 386 5.33 -9.70 -16.74
CA GLN A 386 4.89 -10.23 -18.02
C GLN A 386 4.65 -9.07 -19.00
N THR A 387 4.64 -9.37 -20.30
CA THR A 387 4.36 -8.38 -21.37
C THR A 387 3.00 -7.68 -21.23
N ASN A 388 2.04 -8.31 -20.57
CA ASN A 388 0.71 -7.73 -20.31
C ASN A 388 0.69 -6.72 -19.13
N GLY A 389 1.86 -6.43 -18.53
CA GLY A 389 1.99 -5.50 -17.43
C GLY A 389 1.63 -6.06 -16.04
N GLN A 390 1.33 -7.34 -15.96
CA GLN A 390 1.05 -8.01 -14.69
C GLN A 390 2.26 -8.81 -14.20
N TYR A 391 2.33 -9.05 -12.89
CA TYR A 391 3.29 -9.99 -12.32
C TYR A 391 2.71 -11.40 -12.22
N LYS A 392 3.51 -12.40 -12.58
CA LYS A 392 3.25 -13.81 -12.25
C LYS A 392 4.00 -14.11 -10.95
N VAL A 393 3.27 -14.48 -9.89
CA VAL A 393 3.87 -14.92 -8.63
C VAL A 393 4.62 -16.23 -8.83
N VAL A 394 5.90 -16.27 -8.48
CA VAL A 394 6.78 -17.43 -8.61
C VAL A 394 7.27 -17.96 -7.26
N HIS A 395 7.15 -17.18 -6.22
CA HIS A 395 7.48 -17.57 -4.84
C HIS A 395 6.59 -16.83 -3.85
N GLU A 396 6.27 -17.48 -2.73
CA GLU A 396 5.57 -16.89 -1.59
C GLU A 396 6.13 -17.50 -0.31
N THR A 397 6.35 -16.69 0.73
CA THR A 397 6.72 -17.19 2.06
C THR A 397 5.58 -18.04 2.63
N LYS A 398 5.93 -19.15 3.29
CA LYS A 398 4.94 -20.08 3.83
C LYS A 398 4.06 -19.41 4.89
N ASP A 399 4.71 -18.72 5.83
CA ASP A 399 4.07 -18.08 6.96
C ASP A 399 4.15 -16.55 6.83
N LEU A 400 3.36 -15.83 7.64
CA LEU A 400 3.51 -14.40 7.81
C LEU A 400 4.88 -14.11 8.43
N MET A 401 5.55 -13.12 7.91
CA MET A 401 6.81 -12.63 8.45
C MET A 401 6.53 -11.58 9.53
N GLU A 402 7.18 -11.75 10.67
CA GLU A 402 7.17 -10.76 11.74
C GLU A 402 7.95 -9.52 11.29
N PRO A 403 7.41 -8.30 11.46
CA PRO A 403 8.14 -7.10 11.12
C PRO A 403 9.19 -6.77 12.17
N ASP A 404 10.44 -6.58 11.72
CA ASP A 404 11.56 -6.10 12.56
C ASP A 404 12.18 -4.85 11.93
N PRO A 405 11.68 -3.64 12.29
CA PRO A 405 12.22 -2.41 11.72
C PRO A 405 13.65 -2.09 12.19
N PHE A 406 14.19 -2.76 13.20
CA PHE A 406 15.54 -2.53 13.73
C PHE A 406 16.40 -3.78 13.76
N PRO A 407 16.56 -4.52 12.67
CA PRO A 407 17.29 -5.78 12.68
C PRO A 407 18.74 -5.59 13.15
N GLU A 408 19.22 -6.52 13.98
CA GLU A 408 20.55 -6.43 14.60
C GLU A 408 21.65 -6.45 13.54
N GLY A 409 22.57 -5.49 13.63
CA GLY A 409 23.74 -5.38 12.75
C GLY A 409 23.46 -4.82 11.37
N TYR A 410 22.33 -4.09 11.17
CA TYR A 410 21.99 -3.41 9.91
C TYR A 410 21.88 -1.88 10.05
N LYS A 411 22.35 -1.31 11.12
CA LYS A 411 22.35 0.14 11.39
C LYS A 411 23.51 0.87 10.71
#